data_111c34119692c062b7ea1190eac40862
#
_entry.id   111c34119692c062b7ea1190eac40862
#
_cell.length_a   1.000
_cell.length_b   1.000
_cell.length_c   1.000
_cell.angle_alpha   90.00
_cell.angle_beta   90.00
_cell.angle_gamma   90.00
#
_symmetry.space_group_name_H-M   'P 1'
#
loop_
_entity.id
_entity.type
_entity.pdbx_description
1 polymer ?
#
loop_
_entity_poly.entity_id
_entity_poly.type
_entity_poly.pdbx_seq_one_letter_code
_entity_poly.pdbx_strand_id
1 'polypeptide(L)'
;MKKMLLGMCLLLCACSESPEQSEKPDEVISIIDRGGIPETVPSQGGTYGVRFSSRENWFVALYYTDSAANWISVSPMSGDSGDGEIFISLKSNTTLADRKCFVRIMAGDSQTTIEIGQARQNSVSLSSQQFWLDAAAGEFQIQVQANVVYQVK
;
A
#
# COMPACT_ATOMS: atom_id res chain seq x y z
N MET A 1 -1.72 5.21 89.91
CA MET A 1 -2.52 4.66 88.82
C MET A 1 -2.17 5.39 87.54
N LYS A 2 -1.21 4.89 86.76
CA LYS A 2 -0.77 5.46 85.44
C LYS A 2 -1.25 4.55 84.32
N LYS A 3 -2.16 5.00 83.45
CA LYS A 3 -2.56 4.30 82.27
C LYS A 3 -1.54 4.60 81.19
N MET A 4 -0.89 3.56 80.70
CA MET A 4 0.02 3.60 79.56
C MET A 4 -0.80 3.38 78.25
N LEU A 5 -0.80 4.40 77.38
CA LEU A 5 -1.47 4.34 76.10
C LEU A 5 -0.44 3.85 75.06
N LEU A 6 -0.71 2.65 74.52
CA LEU A 6 0.13 2.03 73.50
C LEU A 6 -0.34 2.52 72.11
N GLY A 7 0.43 3.37 71.48
CA GLY A 7 0.17 3.85 70.14
C GLY A 7 0.56 2.79 69.08
N MET A 8 -0.45 2.29 68.38
CA MET A 8 -0.27 1.36 67.30
C MET A 8 -0.01 2.15 65.99
N CYS A 9 1.20 2.12 65.51
CA CYS A 9 1.63 2.72 64.26
C CYS A 9 1.22 1.80 63.10
N LEU A 10 0.15 2.18 62.37
CA LEU A 10 -0.22 1.49 61.14
C LEU A 10 0.73 1.94 60.02
N LEU A 11 1.65 1.08 59.62
CA LEU A 11 2.40 1.25 58.34
C LEU A 11 1.46 0.93 57.18
N LEU A 12 0.98 1.97 56.49
CA LEU A 12 0.36 1.82 55.19
C LEU A 12 1.48 1.61 54.16
N CYS A 13 1.69 0.36 53.77
CA CYS A 13 2.50 0.02 52.64
C CYS A 13 1.69 0.36 51.36
N ALA A 14 1.92 1.54 50.77
CA ALA A 14 1.41 1.89 49.49
C ALA A 14 2.20 1.09 48.43
N CYS A 15 1.65 -0.04 47.99
CA CYS A 15 2.07 -0.67 46.74
C CYS A 15 1.73 0.29 45.61
N SER A 16 2.74 0.94 45.06
CA SER A 16 2.67 1.63 43.79
C SER A 16 2.60 0.54 42.72
N GLU A 17 1.40 0.24 42.26
CA GLU A 17 1.18 -0.50 41.01
C GLU A 17 1.64 0.42 39.87
N SER A 18 2.83 0.11 39.34
CA SER A 18 3.24 0.64 38.04
C SER A 18 2.19 0.18 36.99
N PRO A 19 1.69 1.06 36.11
CA PRO A 19 0.83 0.61 35.04
C PRO A 19 1.63 -0.40 34.21
N GLU A 20 1.12 -1.63 34.10
CA GLU A 20 1.58 -2.60 33.13
C GLU A 20 1.53 -1.93 31.75
N GLN A 21 2.71 -1.56 31.24
CA GLN A 21 2.83 -1.30 29.82
C GLN A 21 2.45 -2.61 29.14
N SER A 22 1.26 -2.61 28.51
CA SER A 22 0.88 -3.62 27.55
C SER A 22 1.98 -3.66 26.50
N GLU A 23 2.94 -4.59 26.65
CA GLU A 23 3.91 -4.86 25.62
C GLU A 23 3.10 -5.30 24.37
N LYS A 24 3.07 -4.42 23.37
CA LYS A 24 2.58 -4.76 22.03
C LYS A 24 3.33 -6.03 21.61
N PRO A 25 2.64 -7.09 21.13
CA PRO A 25 3.30 -8.31 20.71
C PRO A 25 4.49 -7.96 19.84
N ASP A 26 5.63 -8.56 20.15
CA ASP A 26 6.91 -8.33 19.51
C ASP A 26 6.80 -8.60 18.00
N GLU A 27 6.49 -7.56 17.23
CA GLU A 27 6.25 -7.62 15.78
C GLU A 27 7.55 -8.02 15.07
N VAL A 28 7.57 -9.18 14.42
CA VAL A 28 8.77 -9.71 13.73
C VAL A 28 9.13 -8.81 12.53
N ILE A 29 8.13 -8.24 11.85
CA ILE A 29 8.31 -7.33 10.71
C ILE A 29 7.59 -6.02 11.01
N SER A 30 8.31 -4.89 11.01
CA SER A 30 7.76 -3.55 11.22
C SER A 30 8.07 -2.65 10.03
N ILE A 31 7.04 -2.08 9.40
CA ILE A 31 7.23 -1.09 8.33
C ILE A 31 7.65 0.24 8.95
N ILE A 32 8.80 0.75 8.54
CA ILE A 32 9.37 2.03 8.96
C ILE A 32 8.87 3.16 8.06
N ASP A 33 8.91 2.93 6.74
CA ASP A 33 8.51 3.91 5.74
C ASP A 33 7.95 3.21 4.49
N ARG A 34 6.82 3.68 4.01
CA ARG A 34 6.18 3.17 2.77
C ARG A 34 6.68 3.85 1.50
N GLY A 35 7.68 4.74 1.59
CA GLY A 35 8.29 5.39 0.43
C GLY A 35 7.35 6.30 -0.36
N GLY A 36 6.32 6.84 0.30
CA GLY A 36 5.36 7.74 -0.35
C GLY A 36 4.51 7.06 -1.43
N ILE A 37 4.30 5.75 -1.37
CA ILE A 37 3.38 5.03 -2.27
C ILE A 37 2.00 5.67 -2.15
N PRO A 38 1.42 6.24 -3.23
CA PRO A 38 0.08 6.81 -3.18
C PRO A 38 -0.97 5.69 -3.07
N GLU A 39 -2.17 6.02 -2.58
CA GLU A 39 -3.30 5.08 -2.48
C GLU A 39 -3.58 4.40 -3.83
N THR A 40 -3.47 5.17 -4.92
CA THR A 40 -3.51 4.63 -6.28
C THR A 40 -2.34 5.21 -7.07
N VAL A 41 -1.46 4.33 -7.54
CA VAL A 41 -0.33 4.71 -8.40
C VAL A 41 -0.86 5.14 -9.76
N PRO A 42 -0.39 6.27 -10.33
CA PRO A 42 -0.77 6.69 -11.68
C PRO A 42 -0.45 5.64 -12.76
N SER A 43 -1.16 5.70 -13.88
CA SER A 43 -0.97 4.74 -15.00
C SER A 43 0.46 4.71 -15.55
N GLN A 44 1.23 5.78 -15.42
CA GLN A 44 2.63 5.85 -15.85
C GLN A 44 3.55 4.91 -15.07
N GLY A 45 3.12 4.48 -13.88
CA GLY A 45 3.94 3.69 -12.96
C GLY A 45 4.92 4.53 -12.15
N GLY A 46 5.98 3.89 -11.71
CA GLY A 46 7.00 4.53 -10.89
C GLY A 46 7.78 3.52 -10.06
N THR A 47 8.73 4.02 -9.28
CA THR A 47 9.51 3.21 -8.33
C THR A 47 9.41 3.81 -6.94
N TYR A 48 9.15 2.98 -5.95
CA TYR A 48 8.95 3.35 -4.54
C TYR A 48 9.85 2.50 -3.66
N GLY A 49 10.60 3.15 -2.75
CA GLY A 49 11.44 2.47 -1.78
C GLY A 49 10.67 2.25 -0.47
N VAL A 50 10.53 1.01 -0.02
CA VAL A 50 9.89 0.68 1.26
C VAL A 50 10.95 0.22 2.23
N ARG A 51 11.01 0.87 3.40
CA ARG A 51 11.92 0.50 4.48
C ARG A 51 11.15 -0.17 5.61
N PHE A 52 11.76 -1.21 6.15
CA PHE A 52 11.21 -2.00 7.26
C PHE A 52 12.35 -2.56 8.11
N SER A 53 12.02 -3.05 9.29
CA SER A 53 12.92 -3.88 10.08
C SER A 53 12.35 -5.28 10.22
N SER A 54 13.21 -6.29 10.26
CA SER A 54 12.85 -7.68 10.47
C SER A 54 13.79 -8.33 11.48
N ARG A 55 13.25 -9.13 12.38
CA ARG A 55 14.08 -9.89 13.36
C ARG A 55 14.61 -11.19 12.81
N GLU A 56 14.09 -11.62 11.67
CA GLU A 56 14.47 -12.84 10.98
C GLU A 56 14.78 -12.55 9.52
N ASN A 57 15.43 -13.50 8.85
CA ASN A 57 15.63 -13.42 7.42
C ASN A 57 14.27 -13.36 6.71
N TRP A 58 14.20 -12.51 5.70
CA TRP A 58 12.93 -12.18 5.05
C TRP A 58 12.97 -12.45 3.55
N PHE A 59 11.79 -12.63 2.99
CA PHE A 59 11.59 -12.73 1.55
C PHE A 59 10.28 -12.08 1.12
N VAL A 60 10.19 -11.71 -0.16
CA VAL A 60 9.04 -11.04 -0.76
C VAL A 60 8.33 -11.98 -1.72
N ALA A 61 6.99 -11.98 -1.67
CA ALA A 61 6.14 -12.64 -2.65
C ALA A 61 5.14 -11.64 -3.25
N LEU A 62 4.83 -11.82 -4.54
CA LEU A 62 3.87 -11.02 -5.28
C LEU A 62 2.62 -11.82 -5.57
N TYR A 63 1.45 -11.25 -5.22
CA TYR A 63 0.14 -11.84 -5.46
C TYR A 63 -0.68 -10.89 -6.32
N TYR A 64 -0.95 -11.28 -7.56
CA TYR A 64 -1.74 -10.53 -8.52
C TYR A 64 -3.22 -10.88 -8.37
N THR A 65 -4.11 -9.89 -8.51
CA THR A 65 -5.56 -10.10 -8.50
C THR A 65 -6.12 -10.41 -9.87
N ASP A 66 -5.33 -10.13 -10.90
CA ASP A 66 -5.67 -10.37 -12.30
C ASP A 66 -4.68 -11.37 -12.94
N SER A 67 -4.97 -11.82 -14.15
CA SER A 67 -4.11 -12.71 -14.93
C SER A 67 -2.89 -12.00 -15.52
N ALA A 68 -2.79 -10.69 -15.41
CA ALA A 68 -1.68 -9.89 -15.95
C ALA A 68 -0.51 -9.87 -14.97
N ALA A 69 0.37 -10.85 -15.03
CA ALA A 69 1.62 -10.86 -14.29
C ALA A 69 2.69 -9.93 -14.93
N ASN A 70 3.78 -9.67 -14.19
CA ASN A 70 5.00 -8.98 -14.66
C ASN A 70 4.89 -7.47 -14.93
N TRP A 71 3.90 -6.79 -14.38
CA TRP A 71 3.82 -5.33 -14.44
C TRP A 71 4.45 -4.64 -13.20
N ILE A 72 4.69 -5.41 -12.16
CA ILE A 72 5.37 -4.98 -10.93
C ILE A 72 6.58 -5.88 -10.71
N SER A 73 7.65 -5.31 -10.22
CA SER A 73 8.85 -6.02 -9.79
C SER A 73 9.33 -5.45 -8.46
N VAL A 74 9.97 -6.29 -7.66
CA VAL A 74 10.55 -5.92 -6.37
C VAL A 74 12.00 -6.35 -6.33
N SER A 75 12.85 -5.51 -5.76
CA SER A 75 14.27 -5.82 -5.58
C SER A 75 14.81 -5.11 -4.33
N PRO A 76 15.58 -5.80 -3.48
CA PRO A 76 15.81 -7.24 -3.46
C PRO A 76 14.55 -8.04 -3.08
N MET A 77 14.51 -9.35 -3.40
CA MET A 77 13.40 -10.25 -3.07
C MET A 77 13.60 -10.98 -1.72
N SER A 78 14.77 -10.86 -1.11
CA SER A 78 15.10 -11.46 0.19
C SER A 78 16.28 -10.74 0.83
N GLY A 79 16.46 -10.93 2.12
CA GLY A 79 17.60 -10.42 2.87
C GLY A 79 17.68 -11.03 4.27
N ASP A 80 18.73 -10.65 4.99
CA ASP A 80 18.97 -11.08 6.36
C ASP A 80 18.12 -10.27 7.35
N SER A 81 18.11 -10.70 8.60
CA SER A 81 17.50 -9.97 9.71
C SER A 81 18.16 -8.60 9.90
N GLY A 82 17.39 -7.63 10.38
CA GLY A 82 17.80 -6.24 10.57
C GLY A 82 16.97 -5.28 9.73
N ASP A 83 17.52 -4.10 9.44
CA ASP A 83 16.88 -3.11 8.60
C ASP A 83 16.94 -3.53 7.14
N GLY A 84 15.79 -3.53 6.49
CA GLY A 84 15.62 -3.89 5.08
C GLY A 84 15.05 -2.74 4.26
N GLU A 85 15.43 -2.70 2.99
CA GLU A 85 14.83 -1.81 2.00
C GLU A 85 14.56 -2.58 0.73
N ILE A 86 13.35 -2.42 0.20
CA ILE A 86 12.95 -2.97 -1.09
C ILE A 86 12.47 -1.87 -2.01
N PHE A 87 12.76 -1.98 -3.29
CA PHE A 87 12.27 -1.08 -4.33
C PHE A 87 11.18 -1.77 -5.13
N ILE A 88 9.99 -1.19 -5.11
CA ILE A 88 8.81 -1.66 -5.84
C ILE A 88 8.70 -0.83 -7.12
N SER A 89 8.91 -1.44 -8.27
CA SER A 89 8.88 -0.78 -9.58
C SER A 89 7.68 -1.24 -10.39
N LEU A 90 6.88 -0.28 -10.85
CA LEU A 90 5.68 -0.52 -11.66
C LEU A 90 5.91 -0.04 -13.09
N LYS A 91 5.62 -0.91 -14.06
CA LYS A 91 5.54 -0.53 -15.47
C LYS A 91 4.29 0.28 -15.74
N SER A 92 4.26 1.04 -16.81
CA SER A 92 3.07 1.76 -17.25
C SER A 92 1.88 0.80 -17.44
N ASN A 93 0.72 1.21 -16.98
CA ASN A 93 -0.53 0.53 -17.25
C ASN A 93 -1.14 1.10 -18.53
N THR A 94 -0.92 0.43 -19.64
CA THR A 94 -1.49 0.80 -20.96
C THR A 94 -2.87 0.20 -21.20
N THR A 95 -3.43 -0.52 -20.23
CA THR A 95 -4.76 -1.12 -20.33
C THR A 95 -5.84 -0.13 -19.92
N LEU A 96 -7.09 -0.46 -20.27
CA LEU A 96 -8.26 0.33 -19.91
C LEU A 96 -8.88 -0.10 -18.55
N ALA A 97 -8.18 -0.94 -17.79
CA ALA A 97 -8.61 -1.43 -16.49
C ALA A 97 -7.56 -1.10 -15.39
N ASP A 98 -8.05 -0.77 -14.21
CA ASP A 98 -7.22 -0.67 -13.04
C ASP A 98 -6.67 -2.06 -12.68
N ARG A 99 -5.49 -2.11 -12.06
CA ARG A 99 -4.87 -3.37 -11.65
C ARG A 99 -4.33 -3.29 -10.24
N LYS A 100 -4.23 -4.45 -9.60
CA LYS A 100 -3.86 -4.56 -8.18
C LYS A 100 -2.89 -5.71 -7.96
N CYS A 101 -1.94 -5.49 -7.06
CA CYS A 101 -1.02 -6.52 -6.58
C CYS A 101 -0.81 -6.35 -5.07
N PHE A 102 -0.60 -7.45 -4.38
CA PHE A 102 -0.18 -7.47 -2.98
C PHE A 102 1.30 -7.86 -2.93
N VAL A 103 2.10 -6.96 -2.40
CA VAL A 103 3.51 -7.21 -2.07
C VAL A 103 3.56 -7.68 -0.64
N ARG A 104 3.90 -8.95 -0.43
CA ARG A 104 3.95 -9.56 0.89
C ARG A 104 5.40 -9.78 1.30
N ILE A 105 5.78 -9.22 2.44
CA ILE A 105 7.07 -9.45 3.08
C ILE A 105 6.83 -10.48 4.17
N MET A 106 7.61 -11.56 4.14
CA MET A 106 7.48 -12.70 5.06
C MET A 106 8.80 -12.94 5.78
N ALA A 107 8.73 -13.24 7.10
CA ALA A 107 9.88 -13.58 7.94
C ALA A 107 9.41 -14.58 9.02
N GLY A 108 9.96 -15.79 9.01
CA GLY A 108 9.46 -16.90 9.82
C GLY A 108 7.96 -17.13 9.56
N ASP A 109 7.18 -17.18 10.63
CA ASP A 109 5.72 -17.33 10.58
C ASP A 109 4.97 -15.99 10.42
N SER A 110 5.70 -14.87 10.41
CA SER A 110 5.12 -13.53 10.33
C SER A 110 5.09 -13.01 8.90
N GLN A 111 4.10 -12.18 8.61
CA GLN A 111 3.97 -11.52 7.31
C GLN A 111 3.37 -10.12 7.45
N THR A 112 3.79 -9.23 6.56
CA THR A 112 3.13 -7.94 6.34
C THR A 112 2.82 -7.77 4.87
N THR A 113 1.74 -7.05 4.56
CA THR A 113 1.25 -6.90 3.17
C THR A 113 1.11 -5.42 2.82
N ILE A 114 1.64 -5.08 1.66
CA ILE A 114 1.48 -3.77 1.04
C ILE A 114 0.59 -3.95 -0.19
N GLU A 115 -0.59 -3.35 -0.17
CA GLU A 115 -1.48 -3.31 -1.32
C GLU A 115 -1.02 -2.22 -2.28
N ILE A 116 -0.89 -2.56 -3.55
CA ILE A 116 -0.51 -1.67 -4.64
C ILE A 116 -1.63 -1.67 -5.68
N GLY A 117 -2.36 -0.56 -5.77
CA GLY A 117 -3.32 -0.29 -6.83
C GLY A 117 -2.69 0.60 -7.89
N GLN A 118 -2.89 0.31 -9.17
CA GLN A 118 -2.48 1.18 -10.27
C GLN A 118 -3.65 1.52 -11.17
N ALA A 119 -3.82 2.81 -11.42
CA ALA A 119 -4.85 3.33 -12.29
C ALA A 119 -4.67 2.85 -13.72
N ARG A 120 -5.78 2.70 -14.43
CA ARG A 120 -5.84 2.49 -15.88
C ARG A 120 -5.36 3.69 -16.65
N GLN A 121 -5.00 3.50 -17.90
CA GLN A 121 -4.78 4.59 -18.83
C GLN A 121 -6.13 5.18 -19.24
N ASN A 122 -6.28 6.49 -19.06
CA ASN A 122 -7.44 7.21 -19.59
C ASN A 122 -7.33 7.30 -21.11
N SER A 123 -8.43 7.00 -21.82
CA SER A 123 -8.47 7.01 -23.26
C SER A 123 -9.82 7.54 -23.77
N VAL A 124 -9.73 8.38 -24.78
CA VAL A 124 -10.86 8.79 -25.62
C VAL A 124 -10.41 8.66 -27.06
N SER A 125 -11.16 7.91 -27.86
CA SER A 125 -10.92 7.76 -29.29
C SER A 125 -12.19 8.03 -30.10
N LEU A 126 -12.01 8.60 -31.25
CA LEU A 126 -13.08 8.90 -32.22
C LEU A 126 -12.93 8.00 -33.43
N SER A 127 -14.05 7.60 -34.05
CA SER A 127 -14.07 6.82 -35.32
C SER A 127 -13.41 7.58 -36.46
N SER A 128 -13.46 8.91 -36.47
CA SER A 128 -12.74 9.79 -37.36
C SER A 128 -12.43 11.12 -36.68
N GLN A 129 -11.31 11.71 -37.03
CA GLN A 129 -10.90 13.05 -36.55
C GLN A 129 -11.11 14.14 -37.58
N GLN A 130 -11.42 13.75 -38.84
CA GLN A 130 -11.70 14.66 -39.96
C GLN A 130 -12.90 14.18 -40.74
N PHE A 131 -13.77 15.09 -41.10
CA PHE A 131 -14.96 14.88 -41.90
C PHE A 131 -14.95 15.86 -43.07
N TRP A 132 -15.14 15.36 -44.28
CA TRP A 132 -15.32 16.17 -45.46
C TRP A 132 -16.82 16.26 -45.72
N LEU A 133 -17.37 17.45 -45.60
CA LEU A 133 -18.78 17.73 -45.86
C LEU A 133 -18.90 18.44 -47.19
N ASP A 134 -19.81 17.99 -48.04
CA ASP A 134 -20.15 18.71 -49.22
C ASP A 134 -21.18 19.83 -48.95
N ALA A 135 -21.57 20.59 -49.96
CA ALA A 135 -22.51 21.69 -49.79
C ALA A 135 -23.96 21.22 -49.54
N ALA A 136 -24.26 19.94 -49.68
CA ALA A 136 -25.55 19.38 -49.34
C ALA A 136 -25.66 19.13 -47.83
N ALA A 137 -26.80 19.52 -47.26
CA ALA A 137 -27.05 19.24 -45.81
C ALA A 137 -27.17 17.71 -45.62
N GLY A 138 -26.56 17.22 -44.56
CA GLY A 138 -26.56 15.80 -44.23
C GLY A 138 -26.29 15.57 -42.73
N GLU A 139 -26.56 14.35 -42.28
CA GLU A 139 -26.23 13.88 -40.95
C GLU A 139 -25.05 12.93 -41.03
N PHE A 140 -24.17 12.97 -40.02
CA PHE A 140 -23.09 12.02 -39.90
C PHE A 140 -22.98 11.55 -38.44
N GLN A 141 -22.50 10.35 -38.25
CA GLN A 141 -22.32 9.75 -36.95
C GLN A 141 -20.83 9.64 -36.59
N ILE A 142 -20.50 10.06 -35.39
CA ILE A 142 -19.19 9.89 -34.83
C ILE A 142 -19.30 8.88 -33.67
N GLN A 143 -18.56 7.78 -33.76
CA GLN A 143 -18.45 6.85 -32.66
C GLN A 143 -17.32 7.32 -31.71
N VAL A 144 -17.67 7.43 -30.44
CA VAL A 144 -16.75 7.79 -29.38
C VAL A 144 -16.53 6.56 -28.48
N GLN A 145 -15.30 6.13 -28.33
CA GLN A 145 -14.91 5.12 -27.36
C GLN A 145 -14.12 5.80 -26.25
N ALA A 146 -14.60 5.70 -25.00
CA ALA A 146 -13.94 6.29 -23.85
C ALA A 146 -14.09 5.39 -22.61
N ASN A 147 -13.06 5.37 -21.76
CA ASN A 147 -13.14 4.78 -20.43
C ASN A 147 -13.22 5.86 -19.32
N VAL A 148 -13.49 7.08 -19.71
CA VAL A 148 -13.68 8.25 -18.85
C VAL A 148 -14.98 8.97 -19.22
N VAL A 149 -15.51 9.74 -18.28
CA VAL A 149 -16.64 10.65 -18.58
C VAL A 149 -16.13 11.76 -19.50
N TYR A 150 -16.82 11.97 -20.62
CA TYR A 150 -16.49 13.02 -21.58
C TYR A 150 -17.74 13.89 -21.87
N GLN A 151 -17.51 15.07 -22.37
CA GLN A 151 -18.53 16.01 -22.82
C GLN A 151 -18.24 16.43 -24.25
N VAL A 152 -19.30 16.49 -25.07
CA VAL A 152 -19.25 17.08 -26.41
C VAL A 152 -19.73 18.51 -26.27
N LYS A 153 -18.92 19.46 -26.75
CA LYS A 153 -19.25 20.87 -26.76
C LYS A 153 -19.46 21.36 -28.21
#